data_de73a37d98ad228fb1c33666753d3fe4
#
_entry.id   de73a37d98ad228fb1c33666753d3fe4
#
_cell.length_a   1.000
_cell.length_b   1.000
_cell.length_c   1.000
_cell.angle_alpha   90.00
_cell.angle_beta   90.00
_cell.angle_gamma   90.00
#
_symmetry.space_group_name_H-M   'P 1'
#
loop_
_entity.id
_entity.type
_entity.pdbx_description
1 polymer ?
#
loop_
_entity_poly.entity_id
_entity_poly.type
_entity_poly.pdbx_seq_one_letter_code
_entity_poly.pdbx_strand_id
1 'polypeptide(L)'
;LFLDEIGDMPAETQTRLLRVLSDGEFYRVGGHTSIKVDVRIIAATHQNLERLVERHLFREDLFHRLNVIRIHIPKLSDRREDIPKLAAHFLKQAAKELNMEPKILRPETEQYLVELSWPGNVRQLENFCRWVTVMASSREVYLADLPPEFAAQESESAPSGDWTEALQLWADKQLSQGNSGILNDATPMFERTLIDIALKHTRGRRRDAANLLGWGRNTLTRKIKELGTAFSKEGGVLEGD
;
A
#
# COMPACT_ATOMS: atom_id res chain seq x y z
N LEU A 1 -2.60 27.94 15.48
CA LEU A 1 -3.66 27.24 14.79
C LEU A 1 -3.05 26.15 13.92
N PHE A 2 -3.52 24.88 14.07
CA PHE A 2 -3.17 23.77 13.21
C PHE A 2 -4.30 23.52 12.22
N LEU A 3 -3.96 23.42 10.93
CA LEU A 3 -4.89 23.16 9.83
C LEU A 3 -4.44 21.85 9.15
N ASP A 4 -5.24 20.82 9.29
CA ASP A 4 -4.99 19.52 8.65
C ASP A 4 -5.70 19.47 7.28
N GLU A 5 -5.13 18.67 6.37
CA GLU A 5 -5.64 18.45 5.01
C GLU A 5 -5.93 19.74 4.24
N ILE A 6 -5.01 20.70 4.30
CA ILE A 6 -5.23 22.03 3.70
C ILE A 6 -5.41 21.97 2.16
N GLY A 7 -4.92 20.89 1.51
CA GLY A 7 -5.12 20.67 0.07
C GLY A 7 -6.57 20.48 -0.35
N ASP A 8 -7.44 20.05 0.57
CA ASP A 8 -8.87 19.83 0.33
C ASP A 8 -9.74 21.05 0.70
N MET A 9 -9.10 22.16 1.09
CA MET A 9 -9.81 23.35 1.52
C MET A 9 -10.58 24.00 0.35
N PRO A 10 -11.88 24.31 0.51
CA PRO A 10 -12.66 25.00 -0.52
C PRO A 10 -12.10 26.40 -0.84
N ALA A 11 -12.22 26.85 -2.11
CA ALA A 11 -11.67 28.11 -2.60
C ALA A 11 -12.10 29.34 -1.78
N GLU A 12 -13.36 29.37 -1.29
CA GLU A 12 -13.83 30.42 -0.42
C GLU A 12 -13.06 30.48 0.90
N THR A 13 -12.79 29.33 1.50
CA THR A 13 -12.04 29.22 2.76
C THR A 13 -10.57 29.56 2.55
N GLN A 14 -9.97 29.18 1.41
CA GLN A 14 -8.63 29.61 1.03
C GLN A 14 -8.51 31.14 0.99
N THR A 15 -9.52 31.82 0.44
CA THR A 15 -9.55 33.31 0.41
C THR A 15 -9.66 33.91 1.80
N ARG A 16 -10.43 33.31 2.70
CA ARG A 16 -10.54 33.77 4.10
C ARG A 16 -9.24 33.54 4.85
N LEU A 17 -8.59 32.39 4.67
CA LEU A 17 -7.30 32.09 5.29
C LEU A 17 -6.20 33.04 4.81
N LEU A 18 -6.18 33.38 3.52
CA LEU A 18 -5.24 34.34 2.97
C LEU A 18 -5.35 35.70 3.67
N ARG A 19 -6.55 36.20 3.96
CA ARG A 19 -6.76 37.45 4.70
C ARG A 19 -6.18 37.38 6.11
N VAL A 20 -6.38 36.26 6.81
CA VAL A 20 -5.80 36.05 8.15
C VAL A 20 -4.28 36.09 8.10
N LEU A 21 -3.67 35.48 7.08
CA LEU A 21 -2.21 35.45 6.91
C LEU A 21 -1.63 36.81 6.45
N SER A 22 -2.40 37.59 5.71
CA SER A 22 -1.96 38.89 5.16
C SER A 22 -2.21 40.04 6.13
N ASP A 23 -3.42 40.12 6.67
CA ASP A 23 -3.90 41.28 7.40
C ASP A 23 -3.99 41.03 8.91
N GLY A 24 -3.89 39.76 9.34
CA GLY A 24 -4.11 39.39 10.74
C GLY A 24 -5.56 39.55 11.20
N GLU A 25 -6.51 39.54 10.26
CA GLU A 25 -7.93 39.83 10.53
C GLU A 25 -8.82 38.79 9.91
N PHE A 26 -9.94 38.47 10.57
CA PHE A 26 -11.00 37.66 10.00
C PHE A 26 -12.38 38.21 10.34
N TYR A 27 -13.41 37.79 9.56
CA TYR A 27 -14.81 38.14 9.79
C TYR A 27 -15.56 36.88 10.21
N ARG A 28 -16.43 37.02 11.21
CA ARG A 28 -17.39 35.94 11.53
C ARG A 28 -18.36 35.74 10.37
N VAL A 29 -18.84 34.52 10.21
CA VAL A 29 -19.85 34.21 9.19
C VAL A 29 -21.10 35.06 9.48
N GLY A 30 -21.51 35.90 8.50
CA GLY A 30 -22.63 36.86 8.64
C GLY A 30 -22.30 38.13 9.42
N GLY A 31 -21.07 38.33 9.89
CA GLY A 31 -20.63 39.53 10.59
C GLY A 31 -19.88 40.50 9.68
N HIS A 32 -19.98 41.79 9.98
CA HIS A 32 -19.31 42.90 9.25
C HIS A 32 -18.12 43.48 10.03
N THR A 33 -17.89 43.05 11.28
CA THR A 33 -16.82 43.56 12.11
C THR A 33 -15.59 42.67 11.99
N SER A 34 -14.45 43.25 11.64
CA SER A 34 -13.18 42.51 11.62
C SER A 34 -12.70 42.23 13.04
N ILE A 35 -12.09 41.09 13.21
CA ILE A 35 -11.47 40.64 14.47
C ILE A 35 -9.98 40.44 14.20
N LYS A 36 -9.13 41.19 14.89
CA LYS A 36 -7.68 41.02 14.84
C LYS A 36 -7.25 39.79 15.61
N VAL A 37 -6.34 39.04 15.04
CA VAL A 37 -5.75 37.85 15.67
C VAL A 37 -4.24 37.82 15.47
N ASP A 38 -3.54 37.40 16.50
CA ASP A 38 -2.14 37.05 16.44
C ASP A 38 -2.02 35.52 16.54
N VAL A 39 -1.84 34.86 15.40
CA VAL A 39 -1.83 33.41 15.31
C VAL A 39 -0.65 32.92 14.49
N ARG A 40 0.02 31.89 15.00
CA ARG A 40 0.95 31.10 14.20
C ARG A 40 0.16 29.95 13.55
N ILE A 41 0.26 29.85 12.22
CA ILE A 41 -0.41 28.79 11.45
C ILE A 41 0.61 27.69 11.16
N ILE A 42 0.19 26.44 11.39
CA ILE A 42 0.85 25.22 10.99
C ILE A 42 -0.15 24.49 10.11
N ALA A 43 0.22 24.23 8.86
CA ALA A 43 -0.62 23.52 7.90
C ALA A 43 -0.01 22.15 7.56
N ALA A 44 -0.85 21.15 7.41
CA ALA A 44 -0.46 19.82 6.97
C ALA A 44 -1.29 19.39 5.74
N THR A 45 -0.68 18.62 4.87
CA THR A 45 -1.35 18.00 3.72
C THR A 45 -0.55 16.79 3.24
N HIS A 46 -1.23 15.79 2.71
CA HIS A 46 -0.63 14.68 1.99
C HIS A 46 -0.55 14.94 0.48
N GLN A 47 -1.18 16.01 -0.01
CA GLN A 47 -1.24 16.35 -1.43
C GLN A 47 -0.05 17.24 -1.85
N ASN A 48 0.28 17.19 -3.13
CA ASN A 48 1.26 18.10 -3.71
C ASN A 48 0.57 19.42 -4.05
N LEU A 49 0.81 20.46 -3.25
CA LEU A 49 0.19 21.78 -3.40
C LEU A 49 0.61 22.47 -4.70
N GLU A 50 1.83 22.27 -5.20
CA GLU A 50 2.31 22.83 -6.46
C GLU A 50 1.42 22.34 -7.63
N ARG A 51 1.12 21.02 -7.67
CA ARG A 51 0.21 20.45 -8.67
C ARG A 51 -1.24 20.95 -8.53
N LEU A 52 -1.69 21.24 -7.30
CA LEU A 52 -3.01 21.83 -7.09
C LEU A 52 -3.06 23.28 -7.59
N VAL A 53 -1.99 24.05 -7.44
CA VAL A 53 -1.87 25.40 -8.00
C VAL A 53 -1.90 25.35 -9.53
N GLU A 54 -1.12 24.47 -10.18
CA GLU A 54 -1.12 24.26 -11.62
C GLU A 54 -2.52 23.90 -12.17
N ARG A 55 -3.32 23.18 -11.40
CA ARG A 55 -4.70 22.80 -11.73
C ARG A 55 -5.76 23.83 -11.32
N HIS A 56 -5.36 24.98 -10.78
CA HIS A 56 -6.24 26.01 -10.25
C HIS A 56 -7.20 25.55 -9.13
N LEU A 57 -6.84 24.48 -8.43
CA LEU A 57 -7.56 23.95 -7.27
C LEU A 57 -7.09 24.56 -5.95
N PHE A 58 -5.88 25.11 -5.94
CA PHE A 58 -5.31 25.83 -4.81
C PHE A 58 -4.77 27.18 -5.28
N ARG A 59 -4.98 28.23 -4.47
CA ARG A 59 -4.54 29.58 -4.83
C ARG A 59 -3.03 29.72 -4.70
N GLU A 60 -2.41 30.29 -5.68
CA GLU A 60 -0.97 30.55 -5.74
C GLU A 60 -0.49 31.52 -4.64
N ASP A 61 -1.26 32.59 -4.38
CA ASP A 61 -0.96 33.58 -3.35
C ASP A 61 -0.98 32.96 -1.94
N LEU A 62 -1.94 32.10 -1.65
CA LEU A 62 -2.01 31.35 -0.39
C LEU A 62 -0.85 30.35 -0.27
N PHE A 63 -0.54 29.63 -1.34
CA PHE A 63 0.58 28.72 -1.38
C PHE A 63 1.90 29.41 -0.99
N HIS A 64 2.21 30.57 -1.57
CA HIS A 64 3.42 31.30 -1.25
C HIS A 64 3.46 31.85 0.19
N ARG A 65 2.32 32.16 0.79
CA ARG A 65 2.23 32.58 2.19
C ARG A 65 2.42 31.44 3.18
N LEU A 66 2.01 30.21 2.81
CA LEU A 66 2.17 29.03 3.67
C LEU A 66 3.51 28.36 3.49
N ASN A 67 4.07 28.37 2.29
CA ASN A 67 5.29 27.64 1.93
C ASN A 67 6.58 28.37 2.33
N VAL A 68 6.64 28.93 3.54
CA VAL A 68 7.83 29.60 4.08
C VAL A 68 8.81 28.61 4.68
N ILE A 69 8.30 27.65 5.45
CA ILE A 69 9.09 26.56 6.04
C ILE A 69 8.36 25.25 5.75
N ARG A 70 9.02 24.36 4.99
CA ARG A 70 8.50 23.05 4.65
C ARG A 70 9.17 21.97 5.47
N ILE A 71 8.37 21.19 6.17
CA ILE A 71 8.83 20.04 6.94
C ILE A 71 8.31 18.80 6.26
N HIS A 72 9.20 17.95 5.76
CA HIS A 72 8.87 16.66 5.20
C HIS A 72 8.87 15.61 6.31
N ILE A 73 7.73 14.95 6.52
CA ILE A 73 7.60 13.84 7.48
C ILE A 73 7.86 12.54 6.71
N PRO A 74 8.92 11.78 7.05
CA PRO A 74 9.23 10.52 6.36
C PRO A 74 8.16 9.46 6.64
N LYS A 75 7.96 8.58 5.67
CA LYS A 75 7.10 7.40 5.84
C LYS A 75 7.68 6.46 6.88
N LEU A 76 6.86 5.57 7.42
CA LEU A 76 7.32 4.56 8.37
C LEU A 76 8.33 3.59 7.74
N SER A 77 8.17 3.27 6.45
CA SER A 77 9.12 2.49 5.64
C SER A 77 10.53 3.10 5.57
N ASP A 78 10.64 4.42 5.72
CA ASP A 78 11.90 5.17 5.63
C ASP A 78 12.59 5.32 7.00
N ARG A 79 11.91 4.91 8.08
CA ARG A 79 12.39 4.93 9.48
C ARG A 79 12.03 3.63 10.20
N ARG A 80 12.41 2.51 9.60
CA ARG A 80 12.07 1.16 10.08
C ARG A 80 12.56 0.87 11.49
N GLU A 81 13.66 1.50 11.90
CA GLU A 81 14.22 1.42 13.25
C GLU A 81 13.30 1.94 14.36
N ASP A 82 12.31 2.77 14.00
CA ASP A 82 11.31 3.25 14.96
C ASP A 82 10.17 2.27 15.19
N ILE A 83 9.95 1.30 14.28
CA ILE A 83 8.82 0.36 14.34
C ILE A 83 8.76 -0.39 15.66
N PRO A 84 9.84 -1.00 16.19
CA PRO A 84 9.79 -1.71 17.46
C PRO A 84 9.37 -0.83 18.63
N LYS A 85 9.90 0.39 18.71
CA LYS A 85 9.58 1.34 19.78
C LYS A 85 8.13 1.82 19.68
N LEU A 86 7.65 2.11 18.46
CA LEU A 86 6.27 2.51 18.22
C LEU A 86 5.30 1.38 18.54
N ALA A 87 5.59 0.15 18.10
CA ALA A 87 4.78 -1.02 18.40
C ALA A 87 4.66 -1.26 19.92
N ALA A 88 5.78 -1.23 20.64
CA ALA A 88 5.79 -1.36 22.10
C ALA A 88 4.98 -0.24 22.80
N HIS A 89 5.02 0.99 22.27
CA HIS A 89 4.22 2.10 22.76
C HIS A 89 2.73 1.86 22.54
N PHE A 90 2.31 1.50 21.32
CA PHE A 90 0.92 1.28 20.95
C PHE A 90 0.32 0.06 21.65
N LEU A 91 1.08 -1.03 21.83
CA LEU A 91 0.63 -2.18 22.61
C LEU A 91 0.34 -1.81 24.07
N LYS A 92 1.19 -1.00 24.69
CA LYS A 92 0.95 -0.49 26.06
C LYS A 92 -0.26 0.44 26.12
N GLN A 93 -0.41 1.32 25.12
CA GLN A 93 -1.55 2.23 25.05
C GLN A 93 -2.86 1.45 24.85
N ALA A 94 -2.91 0.53 23.88
CA ALA A 94 -4.07 -0.32 23.61
C ALA A 94 -4.47 -1.15 24.87
N ALA A 95 -3.48 -1.73 25.53
CA ALA A 95 -3.73 -2.49 26.77
C ALA A 95 -4.38 -1.63 27.86
N LYS A 96 -3.91 -0.38 28.03
CA LYS A 96 -4.49 0.57 28.97
C LYS A 96 -5.92 0.97 28.60
N GLU A 97 -6.17 1.29 27.33
CA GLU A 97 -7.50 1.68 26.82
C GLU A 97 -8.52 0.55 26.96
N LEU A 98 -8.10 -0.70 26.69
CA LEU A 98 -8.94 -1.89 26.72
C LEU A 98 -8.97 -2.57 28.10
N ASN A 99 -8.23 -2.05 29.09
CA ASN A 99 -8.10 -2.62 30.42
C ASN A 99 -7.62 -4.09 30.41
N MET A 100 -6.63 -4.37 29.55
CA MET A 100 -6.01 -5.69 29.33
C MET A 100 -4.53 -5.68 29.73
N GLU A 101 -3.91 -6.85 29.82
CA GLU A 101 -2.46 -6.94 29.97
C GLU A 101 -1.74 -6.54 28.67
N PRO A 102 -0.64 -5.78 28.74
CA PRO A 102 0.13 -5.42 27.57
C PRO A 102 0.77 -6.65 26.94
N LYS A 103 0.57 -6.79 25.63
CA LYS A 103 1.19 -7.82 24.82
C LYS A 103 2.66 -7.48 24.56
N ILE A 104 3.46 -8.51 24.32
CA ILE A 104 4.89 -8.41 24.01
C ILE A 104 5.16 -9.14 22.71
N LEU A 105 5.74 -8.44 21.73
CA LEU A 105 6.17 -9.06 20.49
C LEU A 105 7.38 -9.96 20.73
N ARG A 106 7.38 -11.16 20.17
CA ARG A 106 8.56 -12.02 20.12
C ARG A 106 9.60 -11.40 19.16
N PRO A 107 10.90 -11.65 19.34
CA PRO A 107 11.94 -11.09 18.49
C PRO A 107 11.72 -11.39 16.99
N GLU A 108 11.24 -12.60 16.66
CA GLU A 108 10.94 -12.99 15.29
C GLU A 108 9.78 -12.19 14.71
N THR A 109 8.74 -11.96 15.51
CA THR A 109 7.57 -11.15 15.13
C THR A 109 7.94 -9.69 14.99
N GLU A 110 8.77 -9.16 15.88
CA GLU A 110 9.27 -7.79 15.81
C GLU A 110 10.08 -7.55 14.53
N GLN A 111 11.01 -8.46 14.22
CA GLN A 111 11.81 -8.39 13.00
C GLN A 111 10.93 -8.43 11.75
N TYR A 112 9.94 -9.32 11.71
CA TYR A 112 8.97 -9.40 10.63
C TYR A 112 8.23 -8.08 10.41
N LEU A 113 7.75 -7.43 11.48
CA LEU A 113 7.06 -6.13 11.38
C LEU A 113 7.96 -5.03 10.82
N VAL A 114 9.27 -5.07 11.09
CA VAL A 114 10.26 -4.12 10.54
C VAL A 114 10.39 -4.24 9.01
N GLU A 115 10.21 -5.44 8.46
CA GLU A 115 10.35 -5.72 7.03
C GLU A 115 9.09 -5.33 6.22
N LEU A 116 7.94 -5.19 6.86
CA LEU A 116 6.69 -4.82 6.21
C LEU A 116 6.70 -3.39 5.64
N SER A 117 5.92 -3.18 4.58
CA SER A 117 5.90 -1.91 3.82
C SER A 117 5.10 -0.79 4.48
N TRP A 118 4.13 -1.12 5.34
CA TRP A 118 3.27 -0.20 6.08
C TRP A 118 2.65 0.91 5.22
N PRO A 119 1.83 0.62 4.20
CA PRO A 119 1.24 1.63 3.32
C PRO A 119 0.39 2.65 4.10
N GLY A 120 -0.28 2.24 5.18
CA GLY A 120 -1.02 3.11 6.10
C GLY A 120 -0.16 3.75 7.20
N ASN A 121 1.17 3.60 7.13
CA ASN A 121 2.15 4.19 8.04
C ASN A 121 1.84 3.91 9.53
N VAL A 122 2.05 4.92 10.37
CA VAL A 122 1.88 4.81 11.84
C VAL A 122 0.45 4.45 12.22
N ARG A 123 -0.56 4.95 11.50
CA ARG A 123 -1.97 4.63 11.76
C ARG A 123 -2.27 3.14 11.55
N GLN A 124 -1.67 2.53 10.54
CA GLN A 124 -1.81 1.09 10.30
C GLN A 124 -1.12 0.27 11.41
N LEU A 125 0.08 0.68 11.84
CA LEU A 125 0.80 0.04 12.95
C LEU A 125 0.01 0.15 14.26
N GLU A 126 -0.58 1.30 14.56
CA GLU A 126 -1.44 1.51 15.74
C GLU A 126 -2.66 0.58 15.71
N ASN A 127 -3.38 0.53 14.58
CA ASN A 127 -4.53 -0.36 14.40
C ASN A 127 -4.14 -1.83 14.53
N PHE A 128 -3.02 -2.22 13.95
CA PHE A 128 -2.44 -3.55 14.10
C PHE A 128 -2.19 -3.89 15.59
N CYS A 129 -1.53 -3.01 16.33
CA CYS A 129 -1.27 -3.23 17.76
C CYS A 129 -2.56 -3.35 18.58
N ARG A 130 -3.57 -2.53 18.25
CA ARG A 130 -4.89 -2.61 18.88
C ARG A 130 -5.57 -3.95 18.59
N TRP A 131 -5.54 -4.41 17.33
CA TRP A 131 -6.09 -5.69 16.93
C TRP A 131 -5.40 -6.86 17.65
N VAL A 132 -4.06 -6.88 17.65
CA VAL A 132 -3.27 -7.91 18.34
C VAL A 132 -3.57 -7.95 19.83
N THR A 133 -3.75 -6.80 20.47
CA THR A 133 -4.08 -6.72 21.90
C THR A 133 -5.37 -7.47 22.22
N VAL A 134 -6.37 -7.43 21.32
CA VAL A 134 -7.66 -8.10 21.50
C VAL A 134 -7.60 -9.56 21.10
N MET A 135 -6.95 -9.89 19.98
CA MET A 135 -7.08 -11.19 19.33
C MET A 135 -6.02 -12.22 19.78
N ALA A 136 -4.82 -11.78 20.16
CA ALA A 136 -3.79 -12.70 20.60
C ALA A 136 -4.19 -13.36 21.94
N SER A 137 -4.17 -14.69 21.98
CA SER A 137 -4.59 -15.47 23.15
C SER A 137 -3.58 -15.41 24.29
N SER A 138 -2.28 -15.33 23.97
CA SER A 138 -1.18 -15.29 24.93
C SER A 138 -0.66 -13.86 25.14
N ARG A 139 0.14 -13.67 26.20
CA ARG A 139 0.85 -12.41 26.44
C ARG A 139 1.94 -12.16 25.39
N GLU A 140 2.62 -13.23 24.96
CA GLU A 140 3.61 -13.17 23.90
C GLU A 140 2.92 -13.34 22.55
N VAL A 141 3.28 -12.49 21.58
CA VAL A 141 2.71 -12.47 20.23
C VAL A 141 3.66 -13.16 19.27
N TYR A 142 3.20 -14.23 18.66
CA TYR A 142 3.92 -15.02 17.67
C TYR A 142 3.51 -14.61 16.24
N LEU A 143 4.26 -15.02 15.23
CA LEU A 143 3.90 -14.80 13.82
C LEU A 143 2.54 -15.40 13.45
N ALA A 144 2.16 -16.52 14.07
CA ALA A 144 0.87 -17.17 13.86
C ALA A 144 -0.34 -16.37 14.41
N ASP A 145 -0.09 -15.43 15.32
CA ASP A 145 -1.12 -14.57 15.92
C ASP A 145 -1.39 -13.32 15.08
N LEU A 146 -0.66 -13.12 13.97
CA LEU A 146 -0.82 -11.95 13.11
C LEU A 146 -2.08 -12.05 12.25
N PRO A 147 -2.72 -10.92 11.91
CA PRO A 147 -3.84 -10.92 10.96
C PRO A 147 -3.44 -11.53 9.61
N PRO A 148 -4.33 -12.27 8.94
CA PRO A 148 -4.04 -12.94 7.65
C PRO A 148 -3.50 -11.99 6.58
N GLU A 149 -3.93 -10.72 6.58
CA GLU A 149 -3.47 -9.67 5.67
C GLU A 149 -1.98 -9.34 5.83
N PHE A 150 -1.41 -9.56 7.02
CA PHE A 150 0.02 -9.38 7.25
C PHE A 150 0.79 -10.67 6.98
N ALA A 151 0.21 -11.84 7.21
CA ALA A 151 0.80 -13.12 6.87
C ALA A 151 0.89 -13.34 5.33
N ALA A 152 -0.04 -12.75 4.57
CA ALA A 152 -0.08 -12.84 3.11
C ALA A 152 0.93 -11.90 2.42
N GLN A 153 1.53 -10.92 3.11
CA GLN A 153 2.53 -10.03 2.53
C GLN A 153 3.86 -10.71 2.20
N GLU A 154 4.13 -11.90 2.72
CA GLU A 154 5.21 -12.75 2.19
C GLU A 154 4.96 -13.18 0.73
N SER A 155 3.70 -13.20 0.29
CA SER A 155 3.32 -13.53 -1.10
C SER A 155 3.15 -12.30 -1.99
N GLU A 156 3.04 -11.10 -1.41
CA GLU A 156 2.79 -9.83 -2.12
C GLU A 156 3.97 -8.86 -2.13
N SER A 157 5.16 -9.33 -1.81
CA SER A 157 6.39 -8.67 -2.28
C SER A 157 6.63 -8.92 -3.78
N ALA A 158 5.56 -9.23 -4.52
CA ALA A 158 5.53 -8.95 -5.93
C ALA A 158 5.52 -7.42 -6.10
N PRO A 159 6.48 -6.84 -6.81
CA PRO A 159 6.55 -5.42 -7.04
C PRO A 159 5.22 -4.98 -7.66
N SER A 160 4.53 -4.00 -7.05
CA SER A 160 3.50 -3.18 -7.69
C SER A 160 4.12 -2.25 -8.75
N GLY A 161 5.31 -2.61 -9.21
CA GLY A 161 6.00 -2.09 -10.37
C GLY A 161 5.56 -2.86 -11.61
N ASP A 162 5.64 -2.24 -12.74
CA ASP A 162 5.47 -2.82 -14.06
C ASP A 162 6.12 -4.22 -14.08
N TRP A 163 5.36 -5.27 -14.47
CA TRP A 163 5.88 -6.66 -14.56
C TRP A 163 7.18 -6.74 -15.35
N THR A 164 7.46 -5.75 -16.22
CA THR A 164 8.69 -5.60 -16.98
C THR A 164 9.88 -5.26 -16.08
N GLU A 165 9.70 -4.49 -14.98
CA GLU A 165 10.77 -4.25 -14.00
C GLU A 165 11.18 -5.53 -13.28
N ALA A 166 10.20 -6.33 -12.84
CA ALA A 166 10.47 -7.62 -12.20
C ALA A 166 11.19 -8.57 -13.15
N LEU A 167 10.78 -8.58 -14.43
CA LEU A 167 11.43 -9.37 -15.47
C LEU A 167 12.86 -8.89 -15.75
N GLN A 168 13.10 -7.57 -15.78
CA GLN A 168 14.43 -6.99 -15.98
C GLN A 168 15.37 -7.39 -14.83
N LEU A 169 14.96 -7.23 -13.59
CA LEU A 169 15.74 -7.62 -12.41
C LEU A 169 16.07 -9.12 -12.42
N TRP A 170 15.10 -9.97 -12.78
CA TRP A 170 15.30 -11.40 -12.91
C TRP A 170 16.32 -11.73 -14.01
N ALA A 171 16.16 -11.13 -15.20
CA ALA A 171 17.03 -11.35 -16.34
C ALA A 171 18.47 -10.90 -16.05
N ASP A 172 18.65 -9.72 -15.46
CA ASP A 172 19.96 -9.19 -15.08
C ASP A 172 20.66 -10.12 -14.07
N LYS A 173 19.92 -10.62 -13.07
CA LYS A 173 20.43 -11.59 -12.11
C LYS A 173 20.89 -12.89 -12.77
N GLN A 174 20.10 -13.44 -13.70
CA GLN A 174 20.46 -14.66 -14.41
C GLN A 174 21.72 -14.47 -15.27
N LEU A 175 21.80 -13.37 -16.02
CA LEU A 175 22.96 -13.06 -16.87
C LEU A 175 24.21 -12.75 -16.04
N SER A 176 24.08 -12.04 -14.90
CA SER A 176 25.19 -11.76 -13.97
C SER A 176 25.76 -13.03 -13.34
N GLN A 177 24.97 -14.09 -13.21
CA GLN A 177 25.39 -15.40 -12.75
C GLN A 177 26.04 -16.27 -13.86
N GLY A 178 26.14 -15.73 -15.09
CA GLY A 178 26.73 -16.45 -16.23
C GLY A 178 25.79 -17.45 -16.90
N ASN A 179 24.49 -17.44 -16.55
CA ASN A 179 23.52 -18.33 -17.18
C ASN A 179 23.28 -17.89 -18.63
N SER A 180 23.28 -18.84 -19.56
CA SER A 180 22.98 -18.63 -20.98
C SER A 180 21.67 -19.33 -21.35
N GLY A 181 20.97 -18.84 -22.38
CA GLY A 181 19.73 -19.45 -22.85
C GLY A 181 18.54 -19.23 -21.93
N ILE A 182 18.52 -18.11 -21.20
CA ILE A 182 17.49 -17.77 -20.18
C ILE A 182 16.05 -17.84 -20.70
N LEU A 183 15.83 -17.68 -22.03
CA LEU A 183 14.51 -17.83 -22.63
C LEU A 183 13.98 -19.27 -22.62
N ASN A 184 14.86 -20.26 -22.53
CA ASN A 184 14.44 -21.67 -22.45
C ASN A 184 13.67 -21.96 -21.16
N ASP A 185 13.96 -21.23 -20.08
CA ASP A 185 13.29 -21.34 -18.79
C ASP A 185 12.18 -20.29 -18.65
N ALA A 186 12.43 -19.04 -19.05
CA ALA A 186 11.50 -17.95 -18.89
C ALA A 186 10.22 -18.13 -19.72
N THR A 187 10.34 -18.54 -20.99
CA THR A 187 9.17 -18.65 -21.88
C THR A 187 8.19 -19.71 -21.43
N PRO A 188 8.60 -20.94 -21.06
CA PRO A 188 7.68 -21.94 -20.53
C PRO A 188 7.02 -21.51 -19.20
N MET A 189 7.78 -20.84 -18.33
CA MET A 189 7.26 -20.33 -17.05
C MET A 189 6.20 -19.26 -17.25
N PHE A 190 6.46 -18.31 -18.14
CA PHE A 190 5.52 -17.24 -18.51
C PHE A 190 4.23 -17.81 -19.13
N GLU A 191 4.37 -18.68 -20.14
CA GLU A 191 3.22 -19.31 -20.81
C GLU A 191 2.38 -20.14 -19.84
N ARG A 192 3.03 -20.92 -18.98
CA ARG A 192 2.35 -21.73 -17.96
C ARG A 192 1.53 -20.87 -17.00
N THR A 193 2.13 -19.79 -16.50
CA THR A 193 1.45 -18.87 -15.57
C THR A 193 0.21 -18.26 -16.20
N LEU A 194 0.30 -17.79 -17.45
CA LEU A 194 -0.86 -17.20 -18.15
C LEU A 194 -1.96 -18.25 -18.44
N ILE A 195 -1.57 -19.48 -18.81
CA ILE A 195 -2.51 -20.57 -19.04
C ILE A 195 -3.28 -20.93 -17.75
N ASP A 196 -2.56 -21.10 -16.63
CA ASP A 196 -3.16 -21.45 -15.34
C ASP A 196 -4.14 -20.37 -14.86
N ILE A 197 -3.80 -19.09 -15.01
CA ILE A 197 -4.68 -17.97 -14.66
C ILE A 197 -5.91 -17.94 -15.57
N ALA A 198 -5.73 -18.06 -16.89
CA ALA A 198 -6.85 -18.06 -17.84
C ALA A 198 -7.82 -19.23 -17.60
N LEU A 199 -7.30 -20.43 -17.31
CA LEU A 199 -8.11 -21.58 -16.95
C LEU A 199 -8.84 -21.39 -15.63
N LYS A 200 -8.22 -20.80 -14.62
CA LYS A 200 -8.86 -20.46 -13.34
C LYS A 200 -10.03 -19.48 -13.55
N HIS A 201 -9.85 -18.42 -14.30
CA HIS A 201 -10.91 -17.45 -14.61
C HIS A 201 -12.06 -18.04 -15.42
N THR A 202 -11.79 -19.02 -16.28
CA THR A 202 -12.81 -19.67 -17.11
C THR A 202 -13.36 -20.96 -16.51
N ARG A 203 -13.00 -21.28 -15.25
CA ARG A 203 -13.40 -22.52 -14.55
C ARG A 203 -13.07 -23.77 -15.39
N GLY A 204 -11.88 -23.80 -15.98
CA GLY A 204 -11.40 -24.92 -16.79
C GLY A 204 -11.90 -24.98 -18.22
N ARG A 205 -12.72 -24.04 -18.69
CA ARG A 205 -13.25 -24.02 -20.05
C ARG A 205 -12.18 -23.61 -21.07
N ARG A 206 -11.53 -24.58 -21.71
CA ARG A 206 -10.38 -24.40 -22.60
C ARG A 206 -10.65 -23.48 -23.78
N ARG A 207 -11.88 -23.47 -24.33
CA ARG A 207 -12.24 -22.60 -25.45
C ARG A 207 -12.23 -21.13 -25.03
N ASP A 208 -12.80 -20.83 -23.88
CA ASP A 208 -12.90 -19.48 -23.33
C ASP A 208 -11.51 -19.00 -22.87
N ALA A 209 -10.71 -19.88 -22.26
CA ALA A 209 -9.34 -19.58 -21.89
C ALA A 209 -8.46 -19.27 -23.10
N ALA A 210 -8.61 -20.01 -24.21
CA ALA A 210 -7.90 -19.74 -25.47
C ALA A 210 -8.24 -18.35 -26.00
N ASN A 211 -9.55 -18.01 -25.99
CA ASN A 211 -10.00 -16.68 -26.42
C ASN A 211 -9.41 -15.55 -25.57
N LEU A 212 -9.35 -15.71 -24.24
CA LEU A 212 -8.76 -14.74 -23.33
C LEU A 212 -7.27 -14.52 -23.59
N LEU A 213 -6.55 -15.59 -23.98
CA LEU A 213 -5.12 -15.53 -24.30
C LEU A 213 -4.85 -15.09 -25.75
N GLY A 214 -5.89 -14.86 -26.55
CA GLY A 214 -5.73 -14.55 -27.99
C GLY A 214 -5.21 -15.73 -28.82
N TRP A 215 -5.39 -16.98 -28.33
CA TRP A 215 -4.90 -18.19 -28.99
C TRP A 215 -6.04 -19.03 -29.57
N GLY A 216 -5.70 -19.85 -30.59
CA GLY A 216 -6.58 -20.88 -31.06
C GLY A 216 -6.69 -22.04 -30.04
N ARG A 217 -7.88 -22.71 -29.97
CA ARG A 217 -8.10 -23.86 -29.06
C ARG A 217 -7.03 -24.95 -29.19
N ASN A 218 -6.60 -25.24 -30.41
CA ASN A 218 -5.60 -26.27 -30.68
C ASN A 218 -4.22 -25.89 -30.13
N THR A 219 -3.85 -24.60 -30.24
CA THR A 219 -2.61 -24.06 -29.69
C THR A 219 -2.57 -24.18 -28.18
N LEU A 220 -3.66 -23.78 -27.48
CA LEU A 220 -3.76 -23.90 -26.03
C LEU A 220 -3.69 -25.38 -25.60
N THR A 221 -4.39 -26.28 -26.27
CA THR A 221 -4.38 -27.71 -25.93
C THR A 221 -2.97 -28.32 -26.07
N ARG A 222 -2.25 -27.96 -27.14
CA ARG A 222 -0.87 -28.39 -27.34
C ARG A 222 0.05 -27.85 -26.24
N LYS A 223 -0.05 -26.56 -25.91
CA LYS A 223 0.76 -25.91 -24.86
C LYS A 223 0.49 -26.49 -23.47
N ILE A 224 -0.76 -26.78 -23.13
CA ILE A 224 -1.11 -27.46 -21.86
C ILE A 224 -0.41 -28.82 -21.77
N LYS A 225 -0.34 -29.57 -22.87
CA LYS A 225 0.32 -30.89 -22.91
C LYS A 225 1.84 -30.77 -22.82
N GLU A 226 2.43 -29.78 -23.50
CA GLU A 226 3.87 -29.50 -23.49
C GLU A 226 4.38 -29.04 -22.12
N LEU A 227 3.61 -28.18 -21.45
CA LEU A 227 4.03 -27.50 -20.20
C LEU A 227 3.58 -28.23 -18.92
N GLY A 228 2.76 -29.29 -19.01
CA GLY A 228 2.36 -30.10 -17.85
C GLY A 228 1.64 -29.28 -16.78
N THR A 229 0.65 -28.43 -17.13
CA THR A 229 -0.07 -27.59 -16.20
C THR A 229 -0.93 -28.39 -15.22
N ALA A 230 -1.22 -27.81 -14.03
CA ALA A 230 -1.96 -28.48 -12.94
C ALA A 230 -3.34 -29.00 -13.38
N PHE A 231 -4.01 -28.33 -14.33
CA PHE A 231 -5.29 -28.75 -14.92
C PHE A 231 -5.20 -29.94 -15.88
N SER A 232 -4.01 -30.45 -16.18
CA SER A 232 -3.82 -31.66 -16.98
C SER A 232 -4.10 -32.95 -16.20
N LYS A 233 -4.09 -32.89 -14.85
CA LYS A 233 -4.27 -34.09 -13.99
C LYS A 233 -5.72 -34.34 -13.56
N GLU A 234 -6.63 -33.37 -13.68
CA GLU A 234 -8.02 -33.52 -13.25
C GLU A 234 -9.01 -33.82 -14.42
N GLY A 235 -8.53 -33.89 -15.65
CA GLY A 235 -9.36 -34.12 -16.84
C GLY A 235 -9.54 -35.60 -17.23
N GLY A 236 -9.33 -36.56 -16.33
CA GLY A 236 -9.32 -37.98 -16.60
C GLY A 236 -10.50 -38.80 -16.02
N VAL A 237 -11.62 -38.16 -15.64
CA VAL A 237 -12.88 -38.92 -15.33
C VAL A 237 -14.05 -38.03 -15.70
N LEU A 238 -14.77 -38.39 -16.74
CA LEU A 238 -16.18 -38.28 -17.09
C LEU A 238 -16.35 -38.11 -18.62
N GLU A 239 -16.08 -39.17 -19.35
CA GLU A 239 -16.81 -39.51 -20.58
C GLU A 239 -17.39 -40.90 -20.36
N GLY A 240 -18.69 -40.95 -20.14
CA GLY A 240 -19.49 -42.11 -20.03
C GLY A 240 -20.96 -41.73 -19.99
N ASP A 241 -21.59 -41.91 -21.16
CA ASP A 241 -22.98 -41.86 -21.57
C ASP A 241 -23.52 -40.51 -22.05
#